data_4a2941b1963c175ec51ba832e7d16b74
#
_entry.id   4a2941b1963c175ec51ba832e7d16b74
#
_cell.length_a   1.000
_cell.length_b   1.000
_cell.length_c   1.000
_cell.angle_alpha   90.00
_cell.angle_beta   90.00
_cell.angle_gamma   90.00
#
_symmetry.space_group_name_H-M   'P 1'
#
loop_
_entity.id
_entity.type
_entity.pdbx_description
1 polymer ?
#
loop_
_entity_poly.entity_id
_entity_poly.type
_entity_poly.pdbx_seq_one_letter_code
_entity_poly.pdbx_strand_id
1 'polypeptide(L)'
;MNDLFPEQLADALPALDRASGLSRLEAFVGKAGGSYAKGRNYDLGPGHHHLVSCLSGHLRRRLMTEAEVIDAVLSRHSFAAAEKFITEVYWRTYFKGWLEMRPSVWQQWLSDLARLPRSADLEKACSGQTGIDCFDAWADELISTGYLHNHARMWFASIWIFTLRLPWQQGAEFFMAHLRDGDPASNTLGWRWVAGLQTRGKAYAARADNIDQFTKGRFAPHGQLNEQIYALDGPENPPAQPLAFPALNPVLCEGRPYILLLTAEDSHPESLPLADAPVCVASLPALFGNHQLGPDKGWLRAPMVDQMDEFALNDTLARAKGCFAASGCEAVHLGEDILEQRALDMRDLIDHTAEQVAGLCQRFQVFDLVTSYLPAGFWCNHYHQLAAHPALSSLRWHYVMRAYDRQAWPSATKGFFPFKSKIPGWLGRH
;
A
#
# COMPACT_ATOMS: atom_id res chain seq x y z
N MET A 1 22.01 16.12 -16.09
CA MET A 1 22.31 16.13 -14.64
C MET A 1 21.69 17.42 -14.10
N ASN A 2 20.53 17.31 -13.46
CA ASN A 2 19.91 18.47 -12.81
C ASN A 2 20.50 18.57 -11.40
N ASP A 3 21.42 19.53 -11.20
CA ASP A 3 21.83 19.96 -9.87
C ASP A 3 20.67 20.70 -9.18
N LEU A 4 19.72 19.92 -8.68
CA LEU A 4 18.72 20.46 -7.76
C LEU A 4 19.39 20.65 -6.40
N PHE A 5 19.27 21.86 -5.84
CA PHE A 5 19.73 22.13 -4.49
C PHE A 5 19.09 21.16 -3.48
N PRO A 6 19.79 20.75 -2.41
CA PRO A 6 19.29 19.77 -1.42
C PRO A 6 17.91 20.10 -0.83
N GLU A 7 17.54 21.39 -0.75
CA GLU A 7 16.22 21.83 -0.29
C GLU A 7 15.10 21.52 -1.30
N GLN A 8 15.36 21.59 -2.60
CA GLN A 8 14.36 21.28 -3.65
C GLN A 8 14.11 19.78 -3.77
N LEU A 9 15.10 18.94 -3.51
CA LEU A 9 14.93 17.48 -3.41
C LEU A 9 14.08 17.07 -2.19
N ALA A 10 14.05 17.88 -1.13
CA ALA A 10 13.29 17.61 0.08
C ALA A 10 11.77 17.76 -0.12
N ASP A 11 11.32 18.52 -1.10
CA ASP A 11 9.90 18.85 -1.32
C ASP A 11 9.25 18.02 -2.44
N ALA A 12 10.03 17.50 -3.39
CA ALA A 12 9.53 16.63 -4.44
C ALA A 12 9.19 15.23 -3.90
N LEU A 13 8.10 14.65 -4.43
CA LEU A 13 7.79 13.23 -4.16
C LEU A 13 8.86 12.36 -4.86
N PRO A 14 9.51 11.42 -4.14
CA PRO A 14 10.53 10.57 -4.74
C PRO A 14 9.94 9.64 -5.79
N ALA A 15 10.71 9.33 -6.84
CA ALA A 15 10.36 8.26 -7.77
C ALA A 15 10.20 6.91 -7.04
N LEU A 16 9.39 6.01 -7.56
CA LEU A 16 9.11 4.73 -6.90
C LEU A 16 10.13 3.65 -7.31
N ASP A 17 11.41 3.96 -7.10
CA ASP A 17 12.53 3.04 -7.15
C ASP A 17 13.25 3.02 -5.79
N ARG A 18 14.07 2.00 -5.57
CA ARG A 18 14.78 1.81 -4.30
C ARG A 18 15.80 2.93 -4.04
N ALA A 19 16.52 3.38 -5.06
CA ALA A 19 17.58 4.38 -4.92
C ALA A 19 17.01 5.73 -4.48
N SER A 20 15.91 6.17 -5.10
CA SER A 20 15.20 7.40 -4.72
C SER A 20 14.61 7.31 -3.31
N GLY A 21 14.11 6.12 -2.92
CA GLY A 21 13.62 5.87 -1.57
C GLY A 21 14.74 6.00 -0.51
N LEU A 22 15.90 5.39 -0.75
CA LEU A 22 17.06 5.46 0.16
C LEU A 22 17.60 6.89 0.27
N SER A 23 17.74 7.59 -0.85
CA SER A 23 18.16 9.01 -0.86
C SER A 23 17.18 9.89 -0.06
N ARG A 24 15.88 9.66 -0.22
CA ARG A 24 14.85 10.37 0.55
C ARG A 24 14.91 10.05 2.05
N LEU A 25 15.14 8.78 2.41
CA LEU A 25 15.32 8.39 3.81
C LEU A 25 16.54 9.08 4.43
N GLU A 26 17.67 9.09 3.74
CA GLU A 26 18.89 9.77 4.21
C GLU A 26 18.65 11.25 4.48
N ALA A 27 17.98 11.94 3.56
CA ALA A 27 17.63 13.36 3.70
C ALA A 27 16.63 13.62 4.85
N PHE A 28 15.80 12.63 5.20
CA PHE A 28 14.75 12.77 6.20
C PHE A 28 15.18 12.29 7.59
N VAL A 29 16.05 11.30 7.71
CA VAL A 29 16.34 10.60 8.97
C VAL A 29 16.69 11.54 10.12
N GLY A 30 17.43 12.62 9.86
CA GLY A 30 17.76 13.63 10.87
C GLY A 30 16.53 14.38 11.44
N LYS A 31 15.42 14.40 10.71
CA LYS A 31 14.16 15.04 11.11
C LYS A 31 13.20 14.09 11.84
N ALA A 32 13.43 12.77 11.83
CA ALA A 32 12.51 11.74 12.30
C ALA A 32 12.20 11.80 13.83
N GLY A 33 12.96 12.58 14.59
CA GLY A 33 12.75 12.82 16.02
C GLY A 33 11.78 13.97 16.32
N GLY A 34 12.23 14.90 17.14
CA GLY A 34 11.43 16.04 17.64
C GLY A 34 10.86 16.94 16.54
N SER A 35 11.58 17.13 15.42
CA SER A 35 11.09 17.92 14.28
C SER A 35 9.85 17.30 13.67
N TYR A 36 9.88 15.98 13.40
CA TYR A 36 8.73 15.24 12.92
C TYR A 36 7.57 15.30 13.92
N ALA A 37 7.83 15.04 15.19
CA ALA A 37 6.80 15.05 16.22
C ALA A 37 6.02 16.38 16.29
N LYS A 38 6.70 17.50 16.06
CA LYS A 38 6.10 18.85 16.06
C LYS A 38 5.44 19.20 14.73
N GLY A 39 6.02 18.77 13.60
CA GLY A 39 5.64 19.22 12.26
C GLY A 39 4.69 18.29 11.52
N ARG A 40 4.58 17.02 11.89
CA ARG A 40 3.90 15.97 11.14
C ARG A 40 2.42 16.21 10.81
N ASN A 41 1.76 17.09 11.52
CA ASN A 41 0.35 17.38 11.30
C ASN A 41 0.10 18.55 10.33
N TYR A 42 1.14 19.31 9.96
CA TYR A 42 0.97 20.45 9.06
C TYR A 42 0.90 19.99 7.61
N ASP A 43 -0.22 20.27 6.95
CA ASP A 43 -0.40 20.19 5.51
C ASP A 43 -0.11 21.54 4.88
N LEU A 44 1.07 21.69 4.31
CA LEU A 44 1.55 22.93 3.70
C LEU A 44 1.26 23.01 2.18
N GLY A 45 0.63 21.96 1.64
CA GLY A 45 0.27 21.85 0.22
C GLY A 45 1.31 21.16 -0.65
N PRO A 46 0.97 20.95 -1.93
CA PRO A 46 1.84 20.28 -2.90
C PRO A 46 3.22 20.93 -2.98
N GLY A 47 4.27 20.12 -3.02
CA GLY A 47 5.65 20.60 -3.07
C GLY A 47 6.20 21.10 -1.74
N HIS A 48 5.45 21.05 -0.63
CA HIS A 48 5.88 21.53 0.69
C HIS A 48 5.82 20.47 1.79
N HIS A 49 6.05 19.20 1.43
CA HIS A 49 5.96 18.06 2.37
C HIS A 49 7.27 17.78 3.13
N HIS A 50 8.11 18.79 3.37
CA HIS A 50 9.41 18.64 4.02
C HIS A 50 9.37 18.26 5.51
N LEU A 51 8.18 18.31 6.14
CA LEU A 51 7.97 17.92 7.54
C LEU A 51 7.66 16.43 7.70
N VAL A 52 7.42 15.71 6.61
CA VAL A 52 7.12 14.27 6.58
C VAL A 52 8.06 13.53 5.62
N SER A 53 8.16 12.21 5.79
CA SER A 53 9.11 11.40 5.01
C SER A 53 8.74 11.24 3.53
N CYS A 54 7.46 11.21 3.19
CA CYS A 54 6.93 10.86 1.87
C CYS A 54 7.36 9.45 1.38
N LEU A 55 7.70 8.55 2.28
CA LEU A 55 8.17 7.19 1.98
C LEU A 55 7.05 6.14 1.91
N SER A 56 5.78 6.55 2.10
CA SER A 56 4.66 5.62 2.15
C SER A 56 4.52 4.76 0.89
N GLY A 57 4.78 5.31 -0.30
CA GLY A 57 4.75 4.58 -1.56
C GLY A 57 5.84 3.50 -1.67
N HIS A 58 7.04 3.77 -1.12
CA HIS A 58 8.15 2.83 -1.08
C HIS A 58 7.89 1.70 -0.08
N LEU A 59 7.42 2.04 1.13
CA LEU A 59 7.03 1.07 2.15
C LEU A 59 5.83 0.23 1.71
N ARG A 60 4.88 0.83 0.98
CA ARG A 60 3.72 0.10 0.45
C ARG A 60 4.16 -1.05 -0.46
N ARG A 61 5.16 -0.83 -1.29
CA ARG A 61 5.70 -1.81 -2.25
C ARG A 61 6.88 -2.60 -1.70
N ARG A 62 7.35 -2.25 -0.52
CA ARG A 62 8.61 -2.78 0.02
C ARG A 62 9.79 -2.63 -0.94
N LEU A 63 9.86 -1.52 -1.68
CA LEU A 63 11.12 -1.06 -2.27
C LEU A 63 12.17 -0.79 -1.20
N MET A 64 11.68 -0.49 -0.01
CA MET A 64 12.39 -0.43 1.27
C MET A 64 11.56 -1.15 2.31
N THR A 65 12.21 -1.94 3.18
CA THR A 65 11.51 -2.62 4.26
C THR A 65 11.27 -1.69 5.44
N GLU A 66 10.25 -2.00 6.23
CA GLU A 66 9.96 -1.29 7.48
C GLU A 66 11.15 -1.35 8.44
N ALA A 67 11.85 -2.49 8.49
CA ALA A 67 13.03 -2.69 9.34
C ALA A 67 14.16 -1.73 8.93
N GLU A 68 14.51 -1.64 7.63
CA GLU A 68 15.55 -0.71 7.14
C GLU A 68 15.27 0.74 7.53
N VAL A 69 14.01 1.19 7.40
CA VAL A 69 13.61 2.56 7.76
C VAL A 69 13.72 2.78 9.26
N ILE A 70 13.29 1.82 10.07
CA ILE A 70 13.36 1.89 11.54
C ILE A 70 14.82 1.89 12.00
N ASP A 71 15.65 1.01 11.46
CA ASP A 71 17.08 0.90 11.82
C ASP A 71 17.84 2.17 11.45
N ALA A 72 17.59 2.74 10.26
CA ALA A 72 18.16 4.02 9.85
C ALA A 72 17.76 5.15 10.83
N VAL A 73 16.52 5.19 11.29
CA VAL A 73 16.07 6.20 12.27
C VAL A 73 16.71 5.95 13.65
N LEU A 74 16.78 4.72 14.10
CA LEU A 74 17.37 4.37 15.39
C LEU A 74 18.90 4.54 15.42
N SER A 75 19.57 4.55 14.27
CA SER A 75 21.00 4.92 14.18
C SER A 75 21.28 6.39 14.51
N ARG A 76 20.28 7.27 14.42
CA ARG A 76 20.39 8.72 14.65
C ARG A 76 19.61 9.21 15.87
N HIS A 77 18.58 8.48 16.30
CA HIS A 77 17.66 8.90 17.35
C HIS A 77 17.45 7.75 18.35
N SER A 78 17.27 8.08 19.63
CA SER A 78 16.72 7.12 20.57
C SER A 78 15.27 6.79 20.21
N PHE A 79 14.80 5.60 20.61
CA PHE A 79 13.39 5.24 20.40
C PHE A 79 12.43 6.28 20.98
N ALA A 80 12.69 6.80 22.18
CA ALA A 80 11.86 7.82 22.81
C ALA A 80 11.76 9.12 21.99
N ALA A 81 12.85 9.53 21.33
CA ALA A 81 12.85 10.71 20.47
C ALA A 81 12.11 10.49 19.17
N ALA A 82 12.20 9.29 18.58
CA ALA A 82 11.60 8.93 17.28
C ALA A 82 10.28 8.14 17.42
N GLU A 83 9.76 7.95 18.64
CA GLU A 83 8.58 7.12 18.90
C GLU A 83 7.40 7.46 17.97
N LYS A 84 7.16 8.74 17.72
CA LYS A 84 6.05 9.17 16.84
C LYS A 84 6.23 8.66 15.41
N PHE A 85 7.44 8.77 14.84
CA PHE A 85 7.70 8.29 13.49
C PHE A 85 7.66 6.77 13.39
N ILE A 86 8.35 6.07 14.28
CA ILE A 86 8.36 4.60 14.32
C ILE A 86 6.95 4.06 14.50
N THR A 87 6.15 4.70 15.35
CA THR A 87 4.74 4.33 15.54
C THR A 87 3.93 4.44 14.23
N GLU A 88 4.16 5.47 13.40
CA GLU A 88 3.47 5.61 12.12
C GLU A 88 3.87 4.51 11.10
N VAL A 89 5.14 4.08 11.11
CA VAL A 89 5.56 2.91 10.30
C VAL A 89 4.79 1.66 10.73
N TYR A 90 4.66 1.43 12.04
CA TYR A 90 3.93 0.28 12.58
C TYR A 90 2.41 0.35 12.44
N TRP A 91 1.82 1.52 12.19
CA TRP A 91 0.38 1.60 11.88
C TRP A 91 0.01 0.78 10.64
N ARG A 92 0.83 0.84 9.60
CA ARG A 92 0.64 0.04 8.40
C ARG A 92 0.72 -1.46 8.70
N THR A 93 1.74 -1.88 9.45
CA THR A 93 1.92 -3.27 9.89
C THR A 93 0.72 -3.76 10.69
N TYR A 94 0.22 -2.93 11.61
CA TYR A 94 -0.99 -3.21 12.38
C TYR A 94 -2.22 -3.39 11.48
N PHE A 95 -2.46 -2.49 10.55
CA PHE A 95 -3.60 -2.59 9.66
C PHE A 95 -3.54 -3.84 8.79
N LYS A 96 -2.39 -4.19 8.23
CA LYS A 96 -2.21 -5.43 7.48
C LYS A 96 -2.52 -6.66 8.33
N GLY A 97 -1.92 -6.79 9.49
CA GLY A 97 -2.20 -7.92 10.40
C GLY A 97 -3.65 -7.97 10.89
N TRP A 98 -4.27 -6.81 11.13
CA TRP A 98 -5.68 -6.75 11.54
C TRP A 98 -6.62 -7.23 10.43
N LEU A 99 -6.39 -6.78 9.19
CA LEU A 99 -7.20 -7.19 8.02
C LEU A 99 -6.98 -8.66 7.68
N GLU A 100 -5.75 -9.14 7.79
CA GLU A 100 -5.39 -10.54 7.55
C GLU A 100 -6.16 -11.50 8.45
N MET A 101 -6.38 -11.12 9.72
CA MET A 101 -7.25 -11.86 10.63
C MET A 101 -8.75 -11.67 10.39
N ARG A 102 -9.14 -10.76 9.49
CA ARG A 102 -10.54 -10.42 9.19
C ARG A 102 -10.76 -10.16 7.69
N PRO A 103 -10.40 -11.09 6.81
CA PRO A 103 -10.45 -10.89 5.36
C PRO A 103 -11.86 -10.60 4.85
N SER A 104 -12.91 -11.01 5.60
CA SER A 104 -14.29 -10.70 5.26
C SER A 104 -14.60 -9.19 5.23
N VAL A 105 -13.83 -8.35 5.94
CA VAL A 105 -13.99 -6.89 5.89
C VAL A 105 -13.60 -6.34 4.51
N TRP A 106 -12.54 -6.88 3.90
CA TRP A 106 -12.13 -6.56 2.54
C TRP A 106 -13.16 -7.04 1.51
N GLN A 107 -13.61 -8.29 1.63
CA GLN A 107 -14.61 -8.84 0.73
C GLN A 107 -15.94 -8.09 0.82
N GLN A 108 -16.35 -7.66 2.02
CA GLN A 108 -17.55 -6.86 2.21
C GLN A 108 -17.43 -5.49 1.50
N TRP A 109 -16.27 -4.82 1.61
CA TRP A 109 -16.04 -3.55 0.91
C TRP A 109 -16.20 -3.71 -0.60
N LEU A 110 -15.60 -4.75 -1.21
CA LEU A 110 -15.75 -5.03 -2.65
C LEU A 110 -17.21 -5.31 -3.02
N SER A 111 -17.91 -6.10 -2.21
CA SER A 111 -19.33 -6.41 -2.42
C SER A 111 -20.23 -5.18 -2.30
N ASP A 112 -19.95 -4.28 -1.38
CA ASP A 112 -20.69 -3.04 -1.23
C ASP A 112 -20.47 -2.11 -2.42
N LEU A 113 -19.23 -1.94 -2.89
CA LEU A 113 -18.90 -1.12 -4.07
C LEU A 113 -19.66 -1.56 -5.32
N ALA A 114 -19.78 -2.88 -5.52
CA ALA A 114 -20.50 -3.42 -6.69
C ALA A 114 -21.99 -3.04 -6.71
N ARG A 115 -22.58 -2.73 -5.54
CA ARG A 115 -24.01 -2.43 -5.37
C ARG A 115 -24.31 -0.92 -5.29
N LEU A 116 -23.33 -0.11 -4.92
CA LEU A 116 -23.55 1.33 -4.73
C LEU A 116 -23.74 2.04 -6.07
N PRO A 117 -24.80 2.84 -6.21
CA PRO A 117 -25.03 3.62 -7.42
C PRO A 117 -24.05 4.80 -7.50
N ARG A 118 -23.71 5.21 -8.69
CA ARG A 118 -23.04 6.49 -8.90
C ARG A 118 -24.06 7.62 -8.93
N SER A 119 -23.70 8.76 -8.35
CA SER A 119 -24.58 9.94 -8.28
C SER A 119 -23.85 11.18 -8.80
N ALA A 120 -24.62 12.22 -9.17
CA ALA A 120 -24.04 13.49 -9.61
C ALA A 120 -23.18 14.14 -8.50
N ASP A 121 -23.55 13.98 -7.24
CA ASP A 121 -22.77 14.51 -6.11
C ASP A 121 -21.47 13.72 -5.91
N LEU A 122 -21.46 12.42 -6.16
CA LEU A 122 -20.23 11.64 -6.21
C LEU A 122 -19.28 12.13 -7.31
N GLU A 123 -19.80 12.38 -8.51
CA GLU A 123 -19.00 12.89 -9.65
C GLU A 123 -18.40 14.27 -9.32
N LYS A 124 -19.16 15.17 -8.70
CA LYS A 124 -18.64 16.47 -8.23
C LYS A 124 -17.53 16.28 -7.17
N ALA A 125 -17.71 15.37 -6.22
CA ALA A 125 -16.70 15.10 -5.21
C ALA A 125 -15.42 14.52 -5.82
N CYS A 126 -15.55 13.57 -6.76
CA CYS A 126 -14.42 12.98 -7.46
C CYS A 126 -13.69 13.97 -8.40
N SER A 127 -14.38 15.02 -8.88
CA SER A 127 -13.81 16.04 -9.77
C SER A 127 -13.41 17.35 -9.06
N GLY A 128 -13.44 17.39 -7.71
CA GLY A 128 -13.08 18.61 -6.97
C GLY A 128 -14.00 19.79 -7.26
N GLN A 129 -15.31 19.54 -7.38
CA GLN A 129 -16.33 20.57 -7.73
C GLN A 129 -17.43 20.65 -6.68
N THR A 130 -17.10 20.49 -5.42
CA THR A 130 -18.07 20.51 -4.31
C THR A 130 -18.38 21.93 -3.83
N GLY A 131 -17.51 22.89 -4.13
CA GLY A 131 -17.57 24.27 -3.61
C GLY A 131 -17.01 24.40 -2.19
N ILE A 132 -16.34 23.37 -1.66
CA ILE A 132 -15.57 23.41 -0.41
C ILE A 132 -14.10 23.51 -0.78
N ASP A 133 -13.51 24.70 -0.73
CA ASP A 133 -12.20 25.02 -1.30
C ASP A 133 -11.09 24.04 -0.87
N CYS A 134 -11.04 23.69 0.40
CA CYS A 134 -10.02 22.75 0.91
C CYS A 134 -10.22 21.33 0.35
N PHE A 135 -11.47 20.87 0.26
CA PHE A 135 -11.78 19.54 -0.26
C PHE A 135 -11.43 19.44 -1.75
N ASP A 136 -11.86 20.44 -2.53
CA ASP A 136 -11.64 20.49 -3.97
C ASP A 136 -10.13 20.56 -4.28
N ALA A 137 -9.37 21.38 -3.55
CA ALA A 137 -7.91 21.43 -3.69
C ALA A 137 -7.22 20.11 -3.33
N TRP A 138 -7.69 19.38 -2.31
CA TRP A 138 -7.14 18.06 -1.97
C TRP A 138 -7.52 16.97 -2.97
N ALA A 139 -8.72 17.06 -3.59
CA ALA A 139 -9.08 16.16 -4.68
C ALA A 139 -8.13 16.35 -5.88
N ASP A 140 -7.88 17.60 -6.27
CA ASP A 140 -6.96 17.96 -7.36
C ASP A 140 -5.52 17.53 -7.05
N GLU A 141 -5.04 17.75 -5.81
CA GLU A 141 -3.71 17.30 -5.37
C GLU A 141 -3.58 15.80 -5.50
N LEU A 142 -4.57 15.05 -5.01
CA LEU A 142 -4.56 13.59 -5.08
C LEU A 142 -4.56 13.07 -6.52
N ILE A 143 -5.41 13.62 -7.38
CA ILE A 143 -5.50 13.21 -8.79
C ILE A 143 -4.19 13.51 -9.54
N SER A 144 -3.61 14.68 -9.32
CA SER A 144 -2.44 15.14 -10.07
C SER A 144 -1.12 14.54 -9.58
N THR A 145 -0.99 14.24 -8.27
CA THR A 145 0.28 13.80 -7.68
C THR A 145 0.30 12.35 -7.18
N GLY A 146 -0.88 11.76 -7.00
CA GLY A 146 -1.03 10.47 -6.33
C GLY A 146 -0.75 10.52 -4.83
N TYR A 147 -0.65 11.71 -4.24
CA TYR A 147 -0.31 11.87 -2.83
C TYR A 147 -1.24 12.86 -2.15
N LEU A 148 -1.50 12.63 -0.88
CA LEU A 148 -2.16 13.56 -0.01
C LEU A 148 -1.58 13.42 1.40
N HIS A 149 -1.33 14.55 2.06
CA HIS A 149 -0.80 14.58 3.42
C HIS A 149 -1.73 13.79 4.38
N ASN A 150 -1.16 13.02 5.31
CA ASN A 150 -1.97 12.13 6.18
C ASN A 150 -3.10 12.85 6.92
N HIS A 151 -2.86 14.06 7.43
CA HIS A 151 -3.90 14.83 8.12
C HIS A 151 -5.01 15.27 7.15
N ALA A 152 -4.63 15.69 5.94
CA ALA A 152 -5.60 16.03 4.89
C ALA A 152 -6.47 14.83 4.50
N ARG A 153 -5.90 13.59 4.46
CA ARG A 153 -6.70 12.37 4.22
C ARG A 153 -7.81 12.18 5.26
N MET A 154 -7.54 12.49 6.52
CA MET A 154 -8.53 12.37 7.60
C MET A 154 -9.63 13.43 7.45
N TRP A 155 -9.27 14.67 7.15
CA TRP A 155 -10.24 15.74 6.89
C TRP A 155 -11.08 15.45 5.64
N PHE A 156 -10.43 15.05 4.55
CA PHE A 156 -11.09 14.69 3.31
C PHE A 156 -12.14 13.59 3.53
N ALA A 157 -11.77 12.51 4.21
CA ALA A 157 -12.67 11.41 4.49
C ALA A 157 -13.83 11.84 5.39
N SER A 158 -13.58 12.70 6.38
CA SER A 158 -14.62 13.23 7.26
C SER A 158 -15.62 14.15 6.50
N ILE A 159 -15.10 15.02 5.62
CA ILE A 159 -15.95 15.88 4.77
C ILE A 159 -16.77 15.03 3.81
N TRP A 160 -16.16 14.06 3.16
CA TRP A 160 -16.83 13.10 2.27
C TRP A 160 -18.02 12.43 2.96
N ILE A 161 -17.81 11.86 4.14
CA ILE A 161 -18.80 11.07 4.86
C ILE A 161 -19.88 11.96 5.49
N PHE A 162 -19.48 13.01 6.20
CA PHE A 162 -20.39 13.71 7.10
C PHE A 162 -20.91 15.04 6.57
N THR A 163 -20.16 15.72 5.72
CA THR A 163 -20.60 16.98 5.08
C THR A 163 -21.30 16.70 3.76
N LEU A 164 -20.64 15.96 2.87
CA LEU A 164 -21.18 15.60 1.55
C LEU A 164 -22.16 14.41 1.62
N ARG A 165 -22.16 13.66 2.73
CA ARG A 165 -23.02 12.49 2.99
C ARG A 165 -22.91 11.41 1.93
N LEU A 166 -21.70 11.23 1.39
CA LEU A 166 -21.41 10.19 0.42
C LEU A 166 -20.98 8.87 1.11
N PRO A 167 -21.25 7.71 0.50
CA PRO A 167 -20.82 6.42 1.04
C PRO A 167 -19.30 6.37 1.22
N TRP A 168 -18.86 5.97 2.42
CA TRP A 168 -17.43 5.86 2.73
C TRP A 168 -16.70 4.87 1.80
N GLN A 169 -17.40 3.85 1.33
CA GLN A 169 -16.85 2.83 0.43
C GLN A 169 -16.39 3.45 -0.90
N GLN A 170 -17.17 4.41 -1.43
CA GLN A 170 -16.83 5.13 -2.68
C GLN A 170 -15.71 6.16 -2.46
N GLY A 171 -15.60 6.72 -1.27
CA GLY A 171 -14.44 7.54 -0.91
C GLY A 171 -13.16 6.70 -0.77
N ALA A 172 -13.26 5.51 -0.18
CA ALA A 172 -12.16 4.56 -0.13
C ALA A 172 -11.77 4.06 -1.54
N GLU A 173 -12.73 3.88 -2.45
CA GLU A 173 -12.51 3.60 -3.87
C GLU A 173 -11.71 4.73 -4.54
N PHE A 174 -12.14 5.99 -4.35
CA PHE A 174 -11.45 7.15 -4.90
C PHE A 174 -9.99 7.24 -4.43
N PHE A 175 -9.73 6.98 -3.16
CA PHE A 175 -8.36 6.92 -2.64
C PHE A 175 -7.56 5.75 -3.23
N MET A 176 -8.15 4.56 -3.33
CA MET A 176 -7.47 3.42 -3.97
C MET A 176 -7.16 3.67 -5.45
N ALA A 177 -8.02 4.43 -6.14
CA ALA A 177 -7.83 4.77 -7.54
C ALA A 177 -6.61 5.68 -7.75
N HIS A 178 -6.36 6.62 -6.85
CA HIS A 178 -5.40 7.69 -7.09
C HIS A 178 -4.14 7.65 -6.20
N LEU A 179 -4.20 7.07 -4.99
CA LEU A 179 -3.06 7.06 -4.08
C LEU A 179 -1.91 6.19 -4.60
N ARG A 180 -0.72 6.78 -4.76
CA ARG A 180 0.53 6.08 -5.06
C ARG A 180 0.94 5.08 -3.95
N ASP A 181 0.44 5.26 -2.74
CA ASP A 181 0.65 4.39 -1.58
C ASP A 181 -0.63 3.63 -1.20
N GLY A 182 -1.56 3.50 -2.13
CA GLY A 182 -2.83 2.81 -1.94
C GLY A 182 -2.62 1.37 -1.44
N ASP A 183 -2.83 1.16 -0.14
CA ASP A 183 -2.70 -0.14 0.53
C ASP A 183 -4.09 -0.62 0.95
N PRO A 184 -4.54 -1.82 0.53
CA PRO A 184 -5.88 -2.31 0.82
C PRO A 184 -6.26 -2.24 2.30
N ALA A 185 -5.35 -2.63 3.19
CA ALA A 185 -5.62 -2.64 4.62
C ALA A 185 -5.66 -1.21 5.19
N SER A 186 -4.61 -0.42 4.95
CA SER A 186 -4.51 0.94 5.50
C SER A 186 -5.63 1.84 4.99
N ASN A 187 -5.98 1.74 3.71
CA ASN A 187 -7.04 2.54 3.11
C ASN A 187 -8.42 2.15 3.65
N THR A 188 -8.80 0.88 3.56
CA THR A 188 -10.12 0.41 4.02
C THR A 188 -10.32 0.69 5.51
N LEU A 189 -9.32 0.36 6.34
CA LEU A 189 -9.46 0.53 7.79
C LEU A 189 -9.33 2.00 8.21
N GLY A 190 -8.56 2.81 7.48
CA GLY A 190 -8.49 4.27 7.68
C GLY A 190 -9.83 4.95 7.45
N TRP A 191 -10.53 4.65 6.34
CA TRP A 191 -11.87 5.16 6.07
C TRP A 191 -12.90 4.68 7.10
N ARG A 192 -12.83 3.39 7.49
CA ARG A 192 -13.67 2.85 8.57
C ARG A 192 -13.40 3.49 9.92
N TRP A 193 -12.15 3.90 10.18
CA TRP A 193 -11.78 4.60 11.40
C TRP A 193 -12.40 6.00 11.45
N VAL A 194 -12.31 6.78 10.36
CA VAL A 194 -12.98 8.10 10.26
C VAL A 194 -14.49 7.97 10.43
N ALA A 195 -15.09 6.95 9.81
CA ALA A 195 -16.53 6.67 9.90
C ALA A 195 -17.00 6.23 11.30
N GLY A 196 -16.10 5.90 12.23
CA GLY A 196 -16.44 5.37 13.54
C GLY A 196 -16.82 3.88 13.55
N LEU A 197 -16.52 3.15 12.47
CA LEU A 197 -16.78 1.71 12.32
C LEU A 197 -15.62 0.86 12.83
N GLN A 198 -14.37 1.30 12.64
CA GLN A 198 -13.17 0.57 13.08
C GLN A 198 -13.00 0.60 14.59
N THR A 199 -13.17 1.77 15.20
CA THR A 199 -13.33 1.94 16.64
C THR A 199 -14.77 2.39 16.87
N ARG A 200 -15.63 1.43 17.16
CA ARG A 200 -17.07 1.63 17.17
C ARG A 200 -17.49 2.83 18.02
N GLY A 201 -18.33 3.68 17.44
CA GLY A 201 -18.88 4.88 18.10
C GLY A 201 -17.92 6.08 18.17
N LYS A 202 -16.68 5.98 17.66
CA LYS A 202 -15.69 7.06 17.69
C LYS A 202 -15.38 7.53 16.28
N ALA A 203 -16.23 8.38 15.72
CA ALA A 203 -15.98 9.03 14.43
C ALA A 203 -14.98 10.21 14.58
N TYR A 204 -14.30 10.54 13.48
CA TYR A 204 -13.41 11.70 13.42
C TYR A 204 -14.08 12.86 12.68
N ALA A 205 -14.23 14.01 13.36
CA ALA A 205 -14.76 15.23 12.76
C ALA A 205 -13.66 16.10 12.16
N ALA A 206 -13.80 16.45 10.88
CA ALA A 206 -13.06 17.58 10.32
C ALA A 206 -13.62 18.89 10.92
N ARG A 207 -12.73 19.71 11.48
CA ARG A 207 -13.08 20.98 12.12
C ARG A 207 -12.38 22.13 11.41
N ALA A 208 -13.11 23.19 11.14
CA ALA A 208 -12.60 24.33 10.39
C ALA A 208 -11.41 25.01 11.09
N ASP A 209 -11.47 25.17 12.44
CA ASP A 209 -10.38 25.70 13.24
C ASP A 209 -9.11 24.84 13.17
N ASN A 210 -9.26 23.51 13.13
CA ASN A 210 -8.16 22.59 13.02
C ASN A 210 -7.53 22.60 11.62
N ILE A 211 -8.36 22.68 10.58
CA ILE A 211 -7.90 22.84 9.19
C ILE A 211 -7.13 24.14 9.03
N ASP A 212 -7.69 25.27 9.48
CA ASP A 212 -7.04 26.59 9.42
C ASP A 212 -5.65 26.54 10.11
N GLN A 213 -5.60 26.05 11.34
CA GLN A 213 -4.35 25.95 12.12
C GLN A 213 -3.29 25.12 11.40
N PHE A 214 -3.62 23.91 10.95
CA PHE A 214 -2.64 22.97 10.41
C PHE A 214 -2.38 23.12 8.91
N THR A 215 -3.14 23.98 8.22
CA THR A 215 -2.81 24.47 6.88
C THR A 215 -2.17 25.85 6.90
N LYS A 216 -1.92 26.42 8.09
CA LYS A 216 -1.37 27.78 8.28
C LYS A 216 -2.19 28.86 7.54
N GLY A 217 -3.50 28.80 7.64
CA GLY A 217 -4.40 29.77 7.02
C GLY A 217 -4.62 29.58 5.52
N ARG A 218 -4.09 28.49 4.92
CA ARG A 218 -4.32 28.18 3.51
C ARG A 218 -5.79 27.91 3.23
N PHE A 219 -6.47 27.28 4.20
CA PHE A 219 -7.91 27.02 4.16
C PHE A 219 -8.56 27.36 5.51
N ALA A 220 -9.75 27.98 5.46
CA ALA A 220 -10.54 28.32 6.63
C ALA A 220 -12.04 28.04 6.36
N PRO A 221 -12.49 26.77 6.27
CA PRO A 221 -13.82 26.39 5.83
C PRO A 221 -14.90 26.59 6.92
N HIS A 222 -14.88 27.74 7.59
CA HIS A 222 -15.84 28.09 8.63
C HIS A 222 -17.28 28.13 8.10
N GLY A 223 -18.19 27.41 8.75
CA GLY A 223 -19.60 27.33 8.36
C GLY A 223 -19.89 26.43 7.16
N GLN A 224 -18.87 25.82 6.54
CA GLN A 224 -19.04 24.93 5.39
C GLN A 224 -19.10 23.45 5.80
N LEU A 225 -18.62 23.09 6.98
CA LEU A 225 -18.47 21.71 7.42
C LEU A 225 -19.54 21.29 8.42
N ASN A 226 -19.97 20.05 8.34
CA ASN A 226 -20.73 19.44 9.43
C ASN A 226 -19.78 18.95 10.51
N GLU A 227 -19.61 19.72 11.57
CA GLU A 227 -18.74 19.41 12.71
C GLU A 227 -19.46 18.60 13.82
N GLN A 228 -20.79 18.57 13.79
CA GLN A 228 -21.62 17.77 14.70
C GLN A 228 -21.93 16.43 14.05
N ILE A 229 -21.08 15.46 14.31
CA ILE A 229 -21.14 14.15 13.65
C ILE A 229 -21.42 13.03 14.64
N TYR A 230 -21.98 11.95 14.12
CA TYR A 230 -22.14 10.68 14.83
C TYR A 230 -21.48 9.58 13.99
N ALA A 231 -20.95 8.56 14.67
CA ALA A 231 -20.44 7.39 13.99
C ALA A 231 -21.52 6.75 13.11
N LEU A 232 -21.13 6.25 11.96
CA LEU A 232 -22.05 5.52 11.09
C LEU A 232 -22.49 4.23 11.78
N ASP A 233 -23.75 3.86 11.54
CA ASP A 233 -24.25 2.55 11.88
C ASP A 233 -23.66 1.49 10.96
N GLY A 234 -23.33 0.34 11.53
CA GLY A 234 -22.76 -0.77 10.77
C GLY A 234 -22.59 -2.02 11.63
N PRO A 235 -22.29 -3.16 11.00
CA PRO A 235 -22.08 -4.41 11.71
C PRO A 235 -20.86 -4.30 12.65
N GLU A 236 -20.84 -5.16 13.65
CA GLU A 236 -19.66 -5.34 14.48
C GLU A 236 -18.48 -5.86 13.66
N ASN A 237 -17.27 -5.50 14.10
CA ASN A 237 -16.08 -6.07 13.48
C ASN A 237 -16.09 -7.61 13.70
N PRO A 238 -15.82 -8.39 12.65
CA PRO A 238 -15.78 -9.83 12.80
C PRO A 238 -14.69 -10.23 13.82
N PRO A 239 -14.85 -11.37 14.50
CA PRO A 239 -13.81 -11.89 15.39
C PRO A 239 -12.51 -12.16 14.61
N ALA A 240 -11.39 -12.00 15.29
CA ALA A 240 -10.09 -12.33 14.69
C ALA A 240 -10.01 -13.83 14.41
N GLN A 241 -9.69 -14.20 13.19
CA GLN A 241 -9.39 -15.57 12.80
C GLN A 241 -7.90 -15.88 13.07
N PRO A 242 -7.53 -17.12 13.37
CA PRO A 242 -6.14 -17.52 13.44
C PRO A 242 -5.40 -17.25 12.13
N LEU A 243 -4.18 -16.74 12.21
CA LEU A 243 -3.33 -16.57 11.04
C LEU A 243 -2.72 -17.90 10.63
N ALA A 244 -2.95 -18.29 9.37
CA ALA A 244 -2.34 -19.46 8.76
C ALA A 244 -1.06 -19.04 8.01
N PHE A 245 0.04 -18.87 8.73
CA PHE A 245 1.31 -18.53 8.09
C PHE A 245 1.93 -19.72 7.37
N PRO A 246 2.63 -19.50 6.23
CA PRO A 246 3.47 -20.52 5.64
C PRO A 246 4.53 -20.99 6.65
N ALA A 247 4.98 -22.24 6.50
CA ALA A 247 6.02 -22.79 7.35
C ALA A 247 7.29 -21.90 7.31
N LEU A 248 7.99 -21.80 8.47
CA LEU A 248 9.25 -21.06 8.56
C LEU A 248 10.43 -21.73 7.83
N ASN A 249 10.18 -22.82 7.13
CA ASN A 249 11.29 -23.59 6.57
C ASN A 249 11.97 -22.79 5.44
N PRO A 250 13.23 -22.35 5.59
CA PRO A 250 13.98 -21.68 4.55
C PRO A 250 14.26 -22.61 3.36
N VAL A 251 14.17 -23.92 3.52
CA VAL A 251 14.31 -24.92 2.45
C VAL A 251 12.95 -25.11 1.77
N LEU A 252 12.50 -24.09 1.06
CA LEU A 252 11.21 -24.10 0.39
C LEU A 252 11.08 -25.21 -0.65
N CYS A 253 12.16 -25.45 -1.41
CA CYS A 253 12.16 -26.34 -2.54
C CYS A 253 13.10 -27.54 -2.36
N GLU A 254 13.69 -27.75 -1.19
CA GLU A 254 14.56 -28.90 -0.87
C GLU A 254 15.68 -29.10 -1.91
N GLY A 255 16.33 -28.01 -2.36
CA GLY A 255 17.37 -28.02 -3.37
C GLY A 255 16.89 -28.19 -4.82
N ARG A 256 15.56 -28.22 -5.04
CA ARG A 256 15.01 -28.23 -6.41
C ARG A 256 15.04 -26.83 -7.03
N PRO A 257 15.26 -26.73 -8.35
CA PRO A 257 15.19 -25.44 -9.03
C PRO A 257 13.77 -24.84 -8.93
N TYR A 258 13.69 -23.54 -8.81
CA TYR A 258 12.42 -22.81 -8.71
C TYR A 258 12.47 -21.47 -9.44
N ILE A 259 11.29 -20.93 -9.75
CA ILE A 259 11.11 -19.57 -10.26
C ILE A 259 10.60 -18.69 -9.11
N LEU A 260 11.22 -17.52 -8.92
CA LEU A 260 10.76 -16.49 -8.00
C LEU A 260 9.80 -15.53 -8.74
N LEU A 261 8.54 -15.50 -8.32
CA LEU A 261 7.54 -14.56 -8.83
C LEU A 261 7.54 -13.30 -7.98
N LEU A 262 7.81 -12.15 -8.59
CA LEU A 262 7.79 -10.83 -7.96
C LEU A 262 6.45 -10.15 -8.17
N THR A 263 6.04 -9.38 -7.17
CA THR A 263 4.83 -8.56 -7.18
C THR A 263 5.11 -7.20 -6.56
N ALA A 264 4.28 -6.20 -6.85
CA ALA A 264 4.40 -4.89 -6.22
C ALA A 264 3.92 -4.86 -4.74
N GLU A 265 3.59 -6.00 -4.13
CA GLU A 265 3.40 -6.10 -2.68
C GLU A 265 4.71 -6.25 -1.90
N ASP A 266 5.73 -6.85 -2.52
CA ASP A 266 7.05 -6.99 -1.93
C ASP A 266 8.13 -6.93 -3.01
N SER A 267 8.64 -5.74 -3.22
CA SER A 267 9.66 -5.41 -4.23
C SER A 267 11.07 -5.39 -3.64
N HIS A 268 11.38 -6.28 -2.67
CA HIS A 268 12.70 -6.36 -2.03
C HIS A 268 13.25 -7.80 -2.05
N PRO A 269 13.57 -8.33 -3.24
CA PRO A 269 14.05 -9.72 -3.40
C PRO A 269 15.35 -10.00 -2.65
N GLU A 270 16.19 -8.99 -2.45
CA GLU A 270 17.52 -9.10 -1.82
C GLU A 270 17.46 -9.58 -0.36
N SER A 271 16.36 -9.35 0.32
CA SER A 271 16.19 -9.74 1.74
C SER A 271 15.08 -10.75 1.96
N LEU A 272 14.58 -11.37 0.90
CA LEU A 272 13.67 -12.50 1.06
C LEU A 272 14.44 -13.68 1.68
N PRO A 273 13.87 -14.39 2.66
CA PRO A 273 14.52 -15.53 3.32
C PRO A 273 14.50 -16.76 2.39
N LEU A 274 15.28 -16.70 1.29
CA LEU A 274 15.46 -17.77 0.33
C LEU A 274 16.67 -18.62 0.76
N ALA A 275 16.56 -19.95 0.65
CA ALA A 275 17.66 -20.85 0.96
C ALA A 275 18.68 -20.89 -0.20
N ASP A 276 18.18 -20.95 -1.44
CA ASP A 276 18.95 -21.05 -2.66
C ASP A 276 18.55 -19.95 -3.64
N ALA A 277 19.41 -19.65 -4.60
CA ALA A 277 19.07 -18.71 -5.68
C ALA A 277 18.04 -19.33 -6.64
N PRO A 278 17.07 -18.55 -7.14
CA PRO A 278 16.16 -19.01 -8.19
C PRO A 278 16.90 -19.20 -9.52
N VAL A 279 16.37 -20.08 -10.38
CA VAL A 279 16.88 -20.21 -11.75
C VAL A 279 16.35 -19.11 -12.67
N CYS A 280 15.21 -18.55 -12.31
CA CYS A 280 14.59 -17.41 -12.98
C CYS A 280 13.82 -16.55 -11.98
N VAL A 281 13.86 -15.25 -12.19
CA VAL A 281 13.00 -14.28 -11.51
C VAL A 281 12.03 -13.73 -12.53
N ALA A 282 10.73 -13.81 -12.26
CA ALA A 282 9.70 -13.27 -13.13
C ALA A 282 8.82 -12.28 -12.38
N SER A 283 8.61 -11.07 -12.91
CA SER A 283 7.62 -10.14 -12.35
C SER A 283 6.25 -10.40 -12.95
N LEU A 284 5.22 -10.45 -12.09
CA LEU A 284 3.83 -10.47 -12.54
C LEU A 284 3.41 -9.08 -13.02
N PRO A 285 2.46 -8.98 -13.98
CA PRO A 285 1.96 -7.70 -14.50
C PRO A 285 1.43 -6.79 -13.39
N ALA A 286 1.70 -5.48 -13.47
CA ALA A 286 1.23 -4.49 -12.49
C ALA A 286 -0.30 -4.49 -12.33
N LEU A 287 -1.04 -4.81 -13.38
CA LEU A 287 -2.51 -4.92 -13.37
C LEU A 287 -3.06 -5.95 -12.38
N PHE A 288 -2.27 -6.92 -11.92
CA PHE A 288 -2.66 -7.80 -10.81
C PHE A 288 -2.89 -7.04 -9.48
N GLY A 289 -2.33 -5.83 -9.36
CA GLY A 289 -2.60 -4.91 -8.26
C GLY A 289 -3.84 -4.04 -8.43
N ASN A 290 -4.54 -4.16 -9.54
CA ASN A 290 -5.75 -3.41 -9.87
C ASN A 290 -7.01 -4.27 -9.70
N HIS A 291 -8.18 -3.69 -9.89
CA HIS A 291 -9.47 -4.38 -9.83
C HIS A 291 -10.38 -3.90 -10.95
N GLN A 292 -11.04 -4.82 -11.61
CA GLN A 292 -12.04 -4.50 -12.61
C GLN A 292 -13.40 -4.29 -11.95
N LEU A 293 -13.96 -3.10 -12.10
CA LEU A 293 -15.23 -2.71 -11.47
C LEU A 293 -16.46 -3.36 -12.12
N GLY A 294 -16.27 -4.05 -13.24
CA GLY A 294 -17.29 -4.73 -14.03
C GLY A 294 -17.02 -4.56 -15.53
N PRO A 295 -17.70 -5.33 -16.40
CA PRO A 295 -17.39 -5.36 -17.84
C PRO A 295 -17.38 -3.99 -18.50
N ASP A 296 -18.27 -3.09 -18.08
CA ASP A 296 -18.45 -1.76 -18.70
C ASP A 296 -17.89 -0.62 -17.84
N LYS A 297 -17.29 -0.90 -16.68
CA LYS A 297 -16.84 0.12 -15.72
C LYS A 297 -15.33 0.36 -15.70
N GLY A 298 -14.57 -0.42 -16.46
CA GLY A 298 -13.12 -0.30 -16.55
C GLY A 298 -12.38 -0.70 -15.25
N TRP A 299 -11.17 -0.22 -15.12
CA TRP A 299 -10.26 -0.52 -14.01
C TRP A 299 -10.42 0.50 -12.87
N LEU A 300 -10.34 0.04 -11.63
CA LEU A 300 -10.45 0.88 -10.44
C LEU A 300 -9.30 1.89 -10.34
N ARG A 301 -8.06 1.42 -10.51
CA ARG A 301 -6.88 2.28 -10.35
C ARG A 301 -6.63 3.13 -11.59
N ALA A 302 -6.26 4.39 -11.34
CA ALA A 302 -5.87 5.31 -12.40
C ALA A 302 -4.62 4.80 -13.14
N PRO A 303 -4.51 5.07 -14.45
CA PRO A 303 -3.35 4.69 -15.27
C PRO A 303 -2.01 5.06 -14.66
N MET A 304 -1.92 6.23 -14.07
CA MET A 304 -0.70 6.72 -13.41
C MET A 304 -0.24 5.79 -12.29
N VAL A 305 -1.17 5.23 -11.50
CA VAL A 305 -0.82 4.35 -10.37
C VAL A 305 -0.36 2.99 -10.85
N ASP A 306 -0.94 2.46 -11.94
CA ASP A 306 -0.47 1.22 -12.57
C ASP A 306 0.93 1.40 -13.18
N GLN A 307 1.20 2.54 -13.83
CA GLN A 307 2.54 2.90 -14.32
C GLN A 307 3.57 3.00 -13.21
N MET A 308 3.16 3.47 -12.02
CA MET A 308 4.04 3.51 -10.84
C MET A 308 4.38 2.11 -10.32
N ASP A 309 3.42 1.16 -10.33
CA ASP A 309 3.69 -0.23 -9.98
C ASP A 309 4.60 -0.88 -11.01
N GLU A 310 4.36 -0.62 -12.29
CA GLU A 310 5.20 -1.12 -13.38
C GLU A 310 6.64 -0.62 -13.27
N PHE A 311 6.83 0.68 -13.02
CA PHE A 311 8.15 1.27 -12.80
C PHE A 311 8.88 0.62 -11.61
N ALA A 312 8.17 0.42 -10.49
CA ALA A 312 8.71 -0.24 -9.31
C ALA A 312 9.09 -1.71 -9.58
N LEU A 313 8.30 -2.44 -10.36
CA LEU A 313 8.58 -3.83 -10.74
C LEU A 313 9.80 -3.93 -11.65
N ASN A 314 9.96 -3.01 -12.60
CA ASN A 314 11.12 -2.95 -13.50
C ASN A 314 12.42 -2.69 -12.72
N ASP A 315 12.42 -1.72 -11.76
CA ASP A 315 13.54 -1.51 -10.83
C ASP A 315 13.85 -2.79 -10.04
N THR A 316 12.80 -3.42 -9.51
CA THR A 316 12.92 -4.65 -8.72
C THR A 316 13.51 -5.80 -9.51
N LEU A 317 13.06 -5.99 -10.75
CA LEU A 317 13.55 -7.04 -11.64
C LEU A 317 15.03 -6.83 -12.00
N ALA A 318 15.42 -5.57 -12.29
CA ALA A 318 16.82 -5.22 -12.55
C ALA A 318 17.72 -5.51 -11.34
N ARG A 319 17.28 -5.20 -10.12
CA ARG A 319 17.99 -5.47 -8.87
C ARG A 319 18.06 -6.98 -8.58
N ALA A 320 16.98 -7.71 -8.78
CA ALA A 320 16.95 -9.16 -8.63
C ALA A 320 17.95 -9.85 -9.59
N LYS A 321 18.01 -9.42 -10.85
CA LYS A 321 19.00 -9.89 -11.83
C LYS A 321 20.42 -9.67 -11.34
N GLY A 322 20.71 -8.51 -10.76
CA GLY A 322 22.02 -8.23 -10.15
C GLY A 322 22.32 -9.10 -8.93
N CYS A 323 21.33 -9.25 -8.05
CA CYS A 323 21.44 -10.03 -6.82
C CYS A 323 21.77 -11.52 -7.09
N PHE A 324 21.13 -12.11 -8.10
CA PHE A 324 21.28 -13.53 -8.44
C PHE A 324 22.19 -13.78 -9.66
N ALA A 325 22.97 -12.79 -10.10
CA ALA A 325 23.82 -12.89 -11.28
C ALA A 325 24.86 -14.05 -11.20
N ALA A 326 25.43 -14.30 -10.02
CA ALA A 326 26.42 -15.34 -9.80
C ALA A 326 25.85 -16.77 -10.01
N SER A 327 24.54 -16.97 -9.89
CA SER A 327 23.89 -18.27 -10.14
C SER A 327 23.40 -18.45 -11.58
N GLY A 328 23.65 -17.49 -12.48
CA GLY A 328 23.14 -17.52 -13.85
C GLY A 328 21.63 -17.32 -13.97
N CYS A 329 20.99 -16.73 -12.95
CA CYS A 329 19.56 -16.49 -12.92
C CYS A 329 19.12 -15.55 -14.05
N GLU A 330 18.08 -15.95 -14.78
CA GLU A 330 17.43 -15.08 -15.77
C GLU A 330 16.38 -14.19 -15.11
N ALA A 331 16.08 -13.04 -15.74
CA ALA A 331 15.06 -12.12 -15.31
C ALA A 331 14.07 -11.87 -16.46
N VAL A 332 12.78 -12.04 -16.20
CA VAL A 332 11.71 -11.95 -17.20
C VAL A 332 10.57 -11.08 -16.66
N HIS A 333 10.05 -10.19 -17.49
CA HIS A 333 8.81 -9.47 -17.20
C HIS A 333 7.65 -10.17 -17.91
N LEU A 334 6.64 -10.58 -17.12
CA LEU A 334 5.44 -11.20 -17.66
C LEU A 334 4.44 -10.13 -18.07
N GLY A 335 3.79 -10.33 -19.21
CA GLY A 335 2.72 -9.45 -19.68
C GLY A 335 3.18 -8.13 -20.32
N GLU A 336 4.47 -7.97 -20.68
CA GLU A 336 4.95 -6.77 -21.43
C GLU A 336 4.12 -6.52 -22.71
N ASP A 337 3.77 -7.59 -23.39
CA ASP A 337 2.99 -7.58 -24.63
C ASP A 337 1.50 -7.22 -24.43
N ILE A 338 1.01 -7.28 -23.19
CA ILE A 338 -0.39 -7.02 -22.84
C ILE A 338 -0.60 -5.62 -22.27
N LEU A 339 0.42 -5.03 -21.67
CA LEU A 339 0.31 -3.74 -20.97
C LEU A 339 -0.19 -2.60 -21.86
N GLU A 340 0.03 -2.69 -23.17
CA GLU A 340 -0.50 -1.74 -24.17
C GLU A 340 -2.01 -1.97 -24.47
N GLN A 341 -2.55 -3.17 -24.12
CA GLN A 341 -3.92 -3.58 -24.43
C GLN A 341 -4.84 -3.42 -23.21
N ARG A 342 -5.09 -2.19 -22.77
CA ARG A 342 -6.07 -1.90 -21.68
C ARG A 342 -7.50 -2.39 -21.95
N ALA A 343 -7.77 -2.95 -23.13
CA ALA A 343 -9.05 -3.55 -23.48
C ALA A 343 -9.23 -4.97 -22.94
N LEU A 344 -8.18 -5.58 -22.37
CA LEU A 344 -8.27 -6.91 -21.78
C LEU A 344 -9.03 -6.87 -20.44
N ASP A 345 -9.83 -7.87 -20.18
CA ASP A 345 -10.39 -8.08 -18.86
C ASP A 345 -9.40 -8.84 -17.96
N MET A 346 -9.72 -8.92 -16.66
CA MET A 346 -8.85 -9.60 -15.68
C MET A 346 -8.71 -11.10 -15.99
N ARG A 347 -9.70 -11.72 -16.57
CA ARG A 347 -9.67 -13.15 -16.92
C ARG A 347 -8.67 -13.38 -18.04
N ASP A 348 -8.73 -12.58 -19.11
CA ASP A 348 -7.80 -12.67 -20.23
C ASP A 348 -6.35 -12.44 -19.76
N LEU A 349 -6.16 -11.50 -18.83
CA LEU A 349 -4.85 -11.24 -18.22
C LEU A 349 -4.35 -12.46 -17.43
N ILE A 350 -5.20 -13.12 -16.67
CA ILE A 350 -4.85 -14.31 -15.90
C ILE A 350 -4.53 -15.48 -16.83
N ASP A 351 -5.36 -15.72 -17.84
CA ASP A 351 -5.19 -16.80 -18.81
C ASP A 351 -3.84 -16.65 -19.56
N HIS A 352 -3.54 -15.43 -20.06
CA HIS A 352 -2.28 -15.15 -20.74
C HIS A 352 -1.06 -15.27 -19.80
N THR A 353 -1.14 -14.73 -18.58
CA THR A 353 -0.06 -14.86 -17.60
C THR A 353 0.18 -16.31 -17.22
N ALA A 354 -0.88 -17.13 -17.14
CA ALA A 354 -0.75 -18.55 -16.85
C ALA A 354 0.00 -19.28 -17.98
N GLU A 355 -0.27 -18.97 -19.25
CA GLU A 355 0.46 -19.53 -20.39
C GLU A 355 1.95 -19.17 -20.36
N GLN A 356 2.26 -17.89 -20.07
CA GLN A 356 3.65 -17.44 -19.95
C GLN A 356 4.38 -18.13 -18.78
N VAL A 357 3.76 -18.26 -17.61
CA VAL A 357 4.32 -18.97 -16.45
C VAL A 357 4.56 -20.43 -16.80
N ALA A 358 3.58 -21.12 -17.45
CA ALA A 358 3.74 -22.51 -17.88
C ALA A 358 4.91 -22.66 -18.87
N GLY A 359 5.05 -21.76 -19.82
CA GLY A 359 6.16 -21.72 -20.78
C GLY A 359 7.52 -21.57 -20.09
N LEU A 360 7.63 -20.68 -19.10
CA LEU A 360 8.86 -20.53 -18.30
C LEU A 360 9.16 -21.80 -17.51
N CYS A 361 8.17 -22.39 -16.84
CA CYS A 361 8.35 -23.62 -16.09
C CYS A 361 8.82 -24.79 -16.99
N GLN A 362 8.27 -24.90 -18.19
CA GLN A 362 8.71 -25.89 -19.18
C GLN A 362 10.16 -25.62 -19.65
N ARG A 363 10.48 -24.37 -19.97
CA ARG A 363 11.84 -23.96 -20.44
C ARG A 363 12.91 -24.28 -19.41
N PHE A 364 12.66 -23.99 -18.12
CA PHE A 364 13.61 -24.22 -17.03
C PHE A 364 13.47 -25.62 -16.38
N GLN A 365 12.52 -26.43 -16.82
CA GLN A 365 12.20 -27.74 -16.23
C GLN A 365 11.90 -27.64 -14.71
N VAL A 366 11.09 -26.66 -14.31
CA VAL A 366 10.77 -26.30 -12.94
C VAL A 366 9.32 -26.64 -12.62
N PHE A 367 9.09 -27.11 -11.39
CA PHE A 367 7.74 -27.38 -10.86
C PHE A 367 7.43 -26.56 -9.59
N ASP A 368 8.38 -25.79 -9.09
CA ASP A 368 8.25 -25.01 -7.87
C ASP A 368 8.24 -23.51 -8.21
N LEU A 369 7.19 -22.82 -7.77
CA LEU A 369 7.05 -21.37 -7.85
C LEU A 369 7.08 -20.80 -6.43
N VAL A 370 7.86 -19.76 -6.24
CA VAL A 370 8.02 -19.07 -4.94
C VAL A 370 7.61 -17.62 -5.09
N THR A 371 6.87 -17.10 -4.13
CA THR A 371 6.57 -15.65 -4.03
C THR A 371 6.62 -15.19 -2.58
N SER A 372 6.76 -13.88 -2.34
CA SER A 372 6.52 -13.31 -1.02
C SER A 372 5.06 -13.51 -0.61
N TYR A 373 4.80 -13.58 0.70
CA TYR A 373 3.43 -13.66 1.20
C TYR A 373 2.61 -12.46 0.76
N LEU A 374 1.47 -12.72 0.14
CA LEU A 374 0.55 -11.70 -0.36
C LEU A 374 -0.57 -11.47 0.66
N PRO A 375 -0.60 -10.32 1.35
CA PRO A 375 -1.67 -10.00 2.29
C PRO A 375 -2.99 -9.74 1.56
N ALA A 376 -4.09 -9.79 2.32
CA ALA A 376 -5.45 -9.55 1.82
C ALA A 376 -5.51 -8.27 0.97
N GLY A 377 -5.95 -8.38 -0.28
CA GLY A 377 -5.96 -7.32 -1.27
C GLY A 377 -6.06 -7.85 -2.70
N PHE A 378 -5.92 -6.97 -3.69
CA PHE A 378 -6.07 -7.34 -5.11
C PHE A 378 -5.02 -8.36 -5.55
N TRP A 379 -3.74 -8.14 -5.22
CA TRP A 379 -2.66 -9.07 -5.55
C TRP A 379 -2.94 -10.48 -5.05
N CYS A 380 -3.39 -10.62 -3.80
CA CYS A 380 -3.73 -11.91 -3.23
C CYS A 380 -4.88 -12.59 -3.98
N ASN A 381 -5.94 -11.82 -4.29
CA ASN A 381 -7.11 -12.35 -4.99
C ASN A 381 -6.74 -12.89 -6.38
N HIS A 382 -6.01 -12.10 -7.19
CA HIS A 382 -5.69 -12.47 -8.57
C HIS A 382 -4.59 -13.53 -8.63
N TYR A 383 -3.63 -13.50 -7.70
CA TYR A 383 -2.62 -14.56 -7.59
C TYR A 383 -3.26 -15.93 -7.27
N HIS A 384 -4.25 -15.96 -6.39
CA HIS A 384 -4.97 -17.22 -6.14
C HIS A 384 -5.75 -17.73 -7.35
N GLN A 385 -6.31 -16.82 -8.16
CA GLN A 385 -6.94 -17.19 -9.42
C GLN A 385 -5.92 -17.76 -10.42
N LEU A 386 -4.76 -17.12 -10.54
CA LEU A 386 -3.63 -17.60 -11.34
C LEU A 386 -3.16 -18.99 -10.87
N ALA A 387 -2.97 -19.16 -9.55
CA ALA A 387 -2.53 -20.45 -9.00
C ALA A 387 -3.54 -21.59 -9.18
N ALA A 388 -4.84 -21.26 -9.29
CA ALA A 388 -5.90 -22.21 -9.57
C ALA A 388 -6.09 -22.48 -11.08
N HIS A 389 -5.33 -21.82 -11.97
CA HIS A 389 -5.50 -21.99 -13.40
C HIS A 389 -5.13 -23.41 -13.86
N PRO A 390 -5.93 -24.06 -14.73
CA PRO A 390 -5.70 -25.46 -15.15
C PRO A 390 -4.32 -25.74 -15.73
N ALA A 391 -3.73 -24.79 -16.50
CA ALA A 391 -2.40 -24.91 -17.09
C ALA A 391 -1.28 -24.99 -16.03
N LEU A 392 -1.53 -24.56 -14.79
CA LEU A 392 -0.56 -24.51 -13.71
C LEU A 392 -0.84 -25.57 -12.61
N SER A 393 -1.79 -26.47 -12.83
CA SER A 393 -2.25 -27.44 -11.83
C SER A 393 -1.17 -28.44 -11.35
N SER A 394 -0.12 -28.65 -12.16
CA SER A 394 1.00 -29.53 -11.80
C SER A 394 2.08 -28.83 -10.97
N LEU A 395 2.00 -27.52 -10.79
CA LEU A 395 3.02 -26.72 -10.11
C LEU A 395 2.79 -26.67 -8.59
N ARG A 396 3.88 -26.56 -7.84
CA ARG A 396 3.87 -26.37 -6.39
C ARG A 396 4.11 -24.90 -6.08
N TRP A 397 3.24 -24.32 -5.30
CA TRP A 397 3.23 -22.91 -4.94
C TRP A 397 3.72 -22.72 -3.51
N HIS A 398 4.76 -21.90 -3.34
CA HIS A 398 5.40 -21.65 -2.06
C HIS A 398 5.36 -20.16 -1.73
N TYR A 399 5.15 -19.85 -0.46
CA TYR A 399 5.15 -18.49 0.06
C TYR A 399 6.30 -18.28 1.02
N VAL A 400 6.97 -17.14 0.90
CA VAL A 400 8.00 -16.68 1.82
C VAL A 400 7.47 -15.52 2.62
N MET A 401 7.52 -15.60 3.92
CA MET A 401 7.05 -14.53 4.80
C MET A 401 8.19 -13.97 5.64
N ARG A 402 8.30 -12.65 5.64
CA ARG A 402 9.31 -11.93 6.42
C ARG A 402 9.10 -12.12 7.91
N ALA A 403 10.20 -12.24 8.66
CA ALA A 403 10.18 -12.34 10.13
C ALA A 403 9.46 -11.16 10.77
N TYR A 404 9.62 -9.96 10.22
CA TYR A 404 8.96 -8.74 10.67
C TYR A 404 7.43 -8.89 10.74
N ASP A 405 6.79 -9.35 9.66
CA ASP A 405 5.34 -9.53 9.61
C ASP A 405 4.88 -10.68 10.53
N ARG A 406 5.61 -11.78 10.48
CA ARG A 406 5.33 -12.98 11.29
C ARG A 406 5.36 -12.67 12.79
N GLN A 407 6.25 -11.79 13.20
CA GLN A 407 6.36 -11.36 14.60
C GLN A 407 5.23 -10.40 15.00
N ALA A 408 4.91 -9.43 14.14
CA ALA A 408 4.03 -8.33 14.51
C ALA A 408 2.53 -8.64 14.31
N TRP A 409 2.14 -9.25 13.19
CA TRP A 409 0.73 -9.44 12.83
C TRP A 409 -0.11 -10.20 13.85
N PRO A 410 0.39 -11.26 14.53
CA PRO A 410 -0.39 -11.96 15.57
C PRO A 410 -0.82 -11.07 16.73
N SER A 411 -0.20 -9.90 16.86
CA SER A 411 -0.54 -8.93 17.91
C SER A 411 -1.63 -7.94 17.52
N ALA A 412 -2.06 -7.91 16.26
CA ALA A 412 -3.09 -6.99 15.75
C ALA A 412 -4.54 -7.45 16.02
N THR A 413 -4.77 -8.16 17.13
CA THR A 413 -6.07 -8.76 17.48
C THR A 413 -7.10 -7.74 17.97
N LYS A 414 -6.64 -6.63 18.55
CA LYS A 414 -7.46 -5.57 19.18
C LYS A 414 -7.13 -4.21 18.54
N GLY A 415 -7.44 -3.11 19.22
CA GLY A 415 -7.05 -1.76 18.81
C GLY A 415 -5.54 -1.55 18.80
N PHE A 416 -5.10 -0.44 18.21
CA PHE A 416 -3.68 -0.14 17.98
C PHE A 416 -2.86 0.02 19.28
N PHE A 417 -3.42 0.58 20.35
CA PHE A 417 -2.65 0.85 21.56
C PHE A 417 -2.06 -0.42 22.21
N PRO A 418 -2.78 -1.54 22.37
CA PRO A 418 -2.20 -2.80 22.81
C PRO A 418 -1.12 -3.37 21.88
N PHE A 419 -1.24 -3.13 20.56
CA PHE A 419 -0.21 -3.48 19.59
C PHE A 419 1.04 -2.59 19.76
N LYS A 420 0.84 -1.27 19.85
CA LYS A 420 1.91 -0.28 20.05
C LYS A 420 2.78 -0.59 21.27
N SER A 421 2.20 -1.05 22.37
CA SER A 421 2.95 -1.35 23.61
C SER A 421 3.98 -2.48 23.45
N LYS A 422 3.88 -3.29 22.37
CA LYS A 422 4.81 -4.39 22.08
C LYS A 422 5.98 -3.94 21.18
N ILE A 423 5.89 -2.80 20.50
CA ILE A 423 6.91 -2.30 19.57
C ILE A 423 8.32 -2.31 20.17
N PRO A 424 8.56 -1.79 21.39
CA PRO A 424 9.91 -1.80 21.97
C PRO A 424 10.53 -3.20 22.08
N GLY A 425 9.69 -4.23 22.28
CA GLY A 425 10.15 -5.62 22.37
C GLY A 425 10.52 -6.26 21.02
N TRP A 426 10.17 -5.62 19.91
CA TRP A 426 10.48 -6.10 18.55
C TRP A 426 11.70 -5.44 17.93
N LEU A 427 12.09 -4.25 18.42
CA LEU A 427 13.23 -3.51 17.87
C LEU A 427 14.54 -4.28 18.02
N GLY A 428 15.35 -4.32 16.96
CA GLY A 428 16.64 -5.02 16.94
C GLY A 428 16.56 -6.55 16.87
N ARG A 429 15.41 -7.12 16.49
CA ARG A 429 15.20 -8.58 16.36
C ARG A 429 14.86 -9.01 14.90
N HIS A 430 15.22 -8.21 13.92
CA HIS A 430 14.87 -8.45 12.52
C HIS A 430 16.06 -9.03 11.73
#